data_c4a4e7b55d82094ea72564a7f61aa8f6
#
_entry.id   c4a4e7b55d82094ea72564a7f61aa8f6
#
_cell.length_a   1.000
_cell.length_b   1.000
_cell.length_c   1.000
_cell.angle_alpha   90.00
_cell.angle_beta   90.00
_cell.angle_gamma   90.00
#
_symmetry.space_group_name_H-M   'P 1'
#
loop_
_entity.id
_entity.type
_entity.pdbx_description
1 polymer ?
#
loop_
_entity_poly.entity_id
_entity_poly.type
_entity_poly.pdbx_seq_one_letter_code
_entity_poly.pdbx_strand_id
1 'polypeptide(L)'
;MNASDVLIETLIDWGVEYVFGLPGDGINGIVEALRVRQEKIRFIQVRHEESAAFMACGYAKVTGKLGVCLATSGPGAIHLLNGLYDAKMDGAPVLAGAR
;
A
#
# COMPACT_ATOMS: atom_id res chain seq x y z
N MET A 1 -20.06 -4.93 -6.74
CA MET A 1 -18.86 -4.28 -6.15
C MET A 1 -18.66 -4.79 -4.73
N ASN A 2 -17.50 -5.33 -4.42
CA ASN A 2 -17.19 -5.86 -3.08
C ASN A 2 -16.41 -4.83 -2.25
N ALA A 3 -16.06 -5.21 -1.00
CA ALA A 3 -15.35 -4.30 -0.09
C ALA A 3 -13.98 -3.86 -0.63
N SER A 4 -13.27 -4.78 -1.31
CA SER A 4 -11.97 -4.44 -1.92
C SER A 4 -12.12 -3.41 -3.02
N ASP A 5 -13.16 -3.52 -3.83
CA ASP A 5 -13.44 -2.54 -4.89
C ASP A 5 -13.73 -1.16 -4.29
N VAL A 6 -14.52 -1.12 -3.22
CA VAL A 6 -14.84 0.14 -2.53
C VAL A 6 -13.58 0.79 -1.98
N LEU A 7 -12.70 0.01 -1.36
CA LEU A 7 -11.43 0.52 -0.84
C LEU A 7 -10.58 1.14 -1.94
N ILE A 8 -10.39 0.42 -3.05
CA ILE A 8 -9.54 0.91 -4.13
C ILE A 8 -10.15 2.13 -4.82
N GLU A 9 -11.47 2.15 -5.04
CA GLU A 9 -12.13 3.32 -5.59
C GLU A 9 -11.96 4.54 -4.69
N THR A 10 -12.03 4.36 -3.37
CA THR A 10 -11.80 5.42 -2.40
C THR A 10 -10.37 5.97 -2.51
N LEU A 11 -9.38 5.09 -2.61
CA LEU A 11 -7.98 5.51 -2.77
C LEU A 11 -7.78 6.30 -4.07
N ILE A 12 -8.42 5.88 -5.16
CA ILE A 12 -8.36 6.60 -6.43
C ILE A 12 -8.96 8.00 -6.26
N ASP A 13 -10.10 8.10 -5.59
CA ASP A 13 -10.75 9.39 -5.34
C ASP A 13 -9.88 10.32 -4.49
N TRP A 14 -9.04 9.75 -3.61
CA TRP A 14 -8.10 10.53 -2.81
C TRP A 14 -6.84 10.93 -3.57
N GLY A 15 -6.71 10.54 -4.83
CA GLY A 15 -5.57 10.89 -5.65
C GLY A 15 -4.37 9.94 -5.51
N VAL A 16 -4.58 8.76 -4.92
CA VAL A 16 -3.52 7.76 -4.80
C VAL A 16 -3.23 7.15 -6.17
N GLU A 17 -1.98 7.21 -6.60
CA GLU A 17 -1.54 6.70 -7.90
C GLU A 17 -0.79 5.38 -7.81
N TYR A 18 -0.16 5.11 -6.68
CA TYR A 18 0.69 3.92 -6.50
C TYR A 18 0.39 3.22 -5.19
N VAL A 19 0.41 1.89 -5.22
CA VAL A 19 0.33 1.04 -4.04
C VAL A 19 1.52 0.10 -4.08
N PHE A 20 2.33 0.09 -3.03
CA PHE A 20 3.51 -0.76 -2.93
C PHE A 20 3.18 -1.99 -2.09
N GLY A 21 3.53 -3.17 -2.56
CA GLY A 21 3.21 -4.34 -1.77
C GLY A 21 3.74 -5.65 -2.30
N LEU A 22 3.52 -6.68 -1.51
CA LEU A 22 3.85 -8.05 -1.87
C LEU A 22 2.55 -8.85 -1.87
N PRO A 23 2.16 -9.46 -3.00
CA PRO A 23 0.94 -10.26 -3.07
C PRO A 23 0.98 -11.44 -2.13
N GLY A 24 -0.18 -11.80 -1.59
CA GLY A 24 -0.33 -12.96 -0.73
C GLY A 24 -1.82 -13.31 -0.59
N ASP A 25 -2.10 -14.52 -0.13
CA ASP A 25 -3.47 -15.03 -0.09
C ASP A 25 -4.42 -14.13 0.72
N GLY A 26 -3.92 -13.51 1.78
CA GLY A 26 -4.75 -12.67 2.62
C GLY A 26 -5.26 -11.40 1.95
N ILE A 27 -4.63 -10.96 0.86
CA ILE A 27 -4.98 -9.71 0.18
C ILE A 27 -5.33 -9.92 -1.30
N ASN A 28 -5.67 -11.16 -1.71
CA ASN A 28 -5.98 -11.45 -3.10
C ASN A 28 -7.12 -10.58 -3.66
N GLY A 29 -8.15 -10.31 -2.87
CA GLY A 29 -9.25 -9.46 -3.29
C GLY A 29 -8.81 -8.04 -3.61
N ILE A 30 -7.90 -7.49 -2.79
CA ILE A 30 -7.36 -6.15 -2.99
C ILE A 30 -6.48 -6.10 -4.24
N VAL A 31 -5.61 -7.12 -4.41
CA VAL A 31 -4.73 -7.21 -5.58
C VAL A 31 -5.56 -7.32 -6.86
N GLU A 32 -6.63 -8.10 -6.86
CA GLU A 32 -7.51 -8.20 -8.02
C GLU A 32 -8.21 -6.88 -8.33
N ALA A 33 -8.69 -6.17 -7.30
CA ALA A 33 -9.31 -4.86 -7.48
C ALA A 33 -8.32 -3.86 -8.10
N LEU A 34 -7.05 -3.93 -7.69
CA LEU A 34 -5.99 -3.11 -8.28
C LEU A 34 -5.72 -3.48 -9.74
N ARG A 35 -5.69 -4.78 -10.02
CA ARG A 35 -5.46 -5.26 -11.39
C ARG A 35 -6.52 -4.72 -12.37
N VAL A 36 -7.78 -4.76 -11.95
CA VAL A 36 -8.88 -4.28 -12.78
C VAL A 36 -8.76 -2.78 -13.06
N ARG A 37 -8.16 -2.02 -12.15
CA ARG A 37 -8.05 -0.56 -12.24
C ARG A 37 -6.64 -0.07 -12.53
N GLN A 38 -5.83 -0.89 -13.18
CA GLN A 38 -4.40 -0.59 -13.38
C GLN A 38 -4.12 0.65 -14.25
N GLU A 39 -5.11 1.17 -14.93
CA GLU A 39 -4.97 2.42 -15.69
C GLU A 39 -5.05 3.66 -14.81
N LYS A 40 -5.65 3.53 -13.62
CA LYS A 40 -5.87 4.65 -12.69
C LYS A 40 -4.97 4.57 -11.46
N ILE A 41 -4.64 3.37 -11.01
CA ILE A 41 -3.82 3.15 -9.84
C ILE A 41 -2.90 1.96 -10.12
N ARG A 42 -1.61 2.13 -9.83
CA ARG A 42 -0.61 1.11 -10.13
C ARG A 42 -0.17 0.37 -8.90
N PHE A 43 -0.10 -0.95 -9.00
CA PHE A 43 0.47 -1.80 -7.96
C PHE A 43 1.93 -2.06 -8.28
N ILE A 44 2.82 -1.63 -7.38
CA ILE A 44 4.25 -1.84 -7.51
C ILE A 44 4.62 -3.01 -6.62
N GLN A 45 4.89 -4.14 -7.23
CA GLN A 45 5.26 -5.35 -6.50
C GLN A 45 6.69 -5.26 -6.00
N VAL A 46 6.89 -5.58 -4.73
CA VAL A 46 8.21 -5.65 -4.09
C VAL A 46 8.53 -7.10 -3.73
N ARG A 47 9.76 -7.36 -3.33
CA ARG A 47 10.19 -8.69 -2.92
C ARG A 47 10.16 -8.90 -1.41
N HIS A 48 9.99 -7.84 -0.65
CA HIS A 48 9.89 -7.90 0.80
C HIS A 48 8.97 -6.79 1.29
N GLU A 49 8.13 -7.09 2.26
CA GLU A 49 7.14 -6.14 2.78
C GLU A 49 7.77 -4.87 3.36
N GLU A 50 8.94 -5.01 4.01
CA GLU A 50 9.67 -3.87 4.54
C GLU A 50 10.02 -2.88 3.45
N SER A 51 10.41 -3.36 2.27
CA SER A 51 10.68 -2.50 1.11
C SER A 51 9.42 -1.73 0.69
N ALA A 52 8.26 -2.38 0.73
CA ALA A 52 7.00 -1.71 0.40
C ALA A 52 6.74 -0.53 1.33
N ALA A 53 6.94 -0.73 2.63
CA ALA A 53 6.72 0.33 3.62
C ALA A 53 7.71 1.49 3.43
N PHE A 54 8.99 1.20 3.19
CA PHE A 54 9.99 2.24 2.93
C PHE A 54 9.72 2.98 1.63
N MET A 55 9.28 2.28 0.58
CA MET A 55 8.92 2.93 -0.69
C MET A 55 7.73 3.86 -0.51
N ALA A 56 6.70 3.42 0.20
CA ALA A 56 5.54 4.26 0.50
C ALA A 56 5.95 5.50 1.31
N CYS A 57 6.81 5.30 2.31
CA CYS A 57 7.33 6.39 3.13
C CYS A 57 8.12 7.39 2.29
N GLY A 58 9.04 6.91 1.45
CA GLY A 58 9.85 7.76 0.57
C GLY A 58 8.99 8.52 -0.42
N TYR A 59 8.00 7.85 -1.00
CA TYR A 59 7.07 8.49 -1.91
C TYR A 59 6.32 9.64 -1.22
N ALA A 60 5.83 9.40 0.00
CA ALA A 60 5.13 10.42 0.77
C ALA A 60 6.02 11.61 1.10
N LYS A 61 7.28 11.35 1.49
CA LYS A 61 8.24 12.40 1.84
C LYS A 61 8.58 13.28 0.63
N VAL A 62 8.76 12.67 -0.54
CA VAL A 62 9.17 13.39 -1.75
C VAL A 62 7.99 14.13 -2.39
N THR A 63 6.82 13.52 -2.45
CA THR A 63 5.67 14.08 -3.16
C THR A 63 4.72 14.87 -2.28
N GLY A 64 4.73 14.63 -0.98
CA GLY A 64 3.72 15.17 -0.07
C GLY A 64 2.37 14.47 -0.18
N LYS A 65 2.27 13.43 -1.00
CA LYS A 65 1.04 12.67 -1.19
C LYS A 65 1.01 11.46 -0.27
N LEU A 66 -0.18 10.86 -0.12
CA LEU A 66 -0.36 9.66 0.69
C LEU A 66 0.39 8.47 0.06
N GLY A 67 1.30 7.86 0.81
CA GLY A 67 1.95 6.61 0.42
C GLY A 67 1.12 5.42 0.93
N VAL A 68 0.91 4.42 0.09
CA VAL A 68 0.10 3.25 0.44
C VAL A 68 0.91 1.99 0.26
N CYS A 69 0.91 1.12 1.28
CA CYS A 69 1.57 -0.18 1.21
C CYS A 69 0.64 -1.29 1.67
N LEU A 70 0.83 -2.47 1.13
CA LEU A 70 0.02 -3.65 1.42
C LEU A 70 0.90 -4.84 1.78
N ALA A 71 0.43 -5.65 2.71
CA ALA A 71 1.04 -6.94 3.04
C ALA A 71 -0.02 -7.94 3.44
N THR A 72 0.29 -9.23 3.30
CA THR A 72 -0.57 -10.28 3.84
C THR A 72 -0.42 -10.37 5.36
N SER A 73 -1.28 -11.15 5.99
CA SER A 73 -1.34 -11.27 7.46
C SER A 73 -0.08 -11.91 8.05
N GLY A 74 0.08 -11.78 9.37
CA GLY A 74 1.16 -12.40 10.13
C GLY A 74 2.50 -11.72 9.91
N PRO A 75 3.57 -12.49 9.64
CA PRO A 75 4.91 -11.91 9.46
C PRO A 75 4.97 -10.85 8.38
N GLY A 76 4.16 -10.97 7.31
CA GLY A 76 4.10 -9.96 6.27
C GLY A 76 3.70 -8.61 6.81
N ALA A 77 2.67 -8.56 7.63
CA ALA A 77 2.21 -7.31 8.25
C ALA A 77 3.26 -6.76 9.22
N ILE A 78 3.92 -7.63 9.98
CA ILE A 78 4.96 -7.21 10.92
C ILE A 78 6.15 -6.56 10.20
N HIS A 79 6.50 -7.07 9.03
CA HIS A 79 7.61 -6.52 8.24
C HIS A 79 7.39 -5.07 7.79
N LEU A 80 6.16 -4.58 7.80
CA LEU A 80 5.88 -3.18 7.47
C LEU A 80 6.31 -2.21 8.58
N LEU A 81 6.48 -2.67 9.81
CA LEU A 81 6.67 -1.80 10.98
C LEU A 81 7.85 -0.86 10.88
N ASN A 82 8.99 -1.31 10.34
CA ASN A 82 10.17 -0.45 10.24
C ASN A 82 9.92 0.77 9.37
N GLY A 83 9.30 0.58 8.20
CA GLY A 83 8.96 1.69 7.33
C GLY A 83 7.88 2.59 7.92
N LEU A 84 6.90 2.00 8.61
CA LEU A 84 5.85 2.77 9.27
C LEU A 84 6.41 3.62 10.42
N TYR A 85 7.37 3.08 11.16
CA TYR A 85 8.02 3.83 12.23
C TYR A 85 8.79 5.03 11.67
N ASP A 86 9.53 4.82 10.57
CA ASP A 86 10.22 5.91 9.87
C ASP A 86 9.23 7.00 9.45
N ALA A 87 8.10 6.60 8.85
CA ALA A 87 7.06 7.53 8.45
C ALA A 87 6.51 8.32 9.64
N LYS A 88 6.29 7.64 10.77
CA LYS A 88 5.79 8.28 11.99
C LYS A 88 6.78 9.33 12.50
N MET A 89 8.06 9.00 12.54
CA MET A 89 9.09 9.91 13.06
C MET A 89 9.23 11.16 12.22
N ASP A 90 9.03 11.06 10.91
CA ASP A 90 9.16 12.19 9.99
C ASP A 90 7.82 12.84 9.62
N GLY A 91 6.71 12.35 10.18
CA GLY A 91 5.39 12.90 9.89
C GLY A 91 4.92 12.65 8.45
N ALA A 92 5.45 11.62 7.78
CA ALA A 92 5.05 11.29 6.41
C ALA A 92 3.69 10.56 6.39
N PRO A 93 2.74 10.95 5.52
CA PRO A 93 1.44 10.30 5.47
C PRO A 93 1.53 8.96 4.75
N VAL A 94 1.41 7.87 5.51
CA VAL A 94 1.44 6.51 4.98
C VAL A 94 0.25 5.71 5.51
N LEU A 95 -0.46 5.04 4.59
CA LEU A 95 -1.53 4.11 4.90
C LEU A 95 -1.03 2.70 4.65
N ALA A 96 -1.11 1.84 5.67
CA ALA A 96 -0.72 0.44 5.55
C ALA A 96 -1.95 -0.45 5.60
N GLY A 97 -2.13 -1.29 4.58
CA GLY A 97 -3.16 -2.29 4.57
C GLY A 97 -2.55 -3.66 4.82
N ALA A 98 -3.17 -4.43 5.71
CA ALA A 98 -2.75 -5.79 6.00
C ALA A 98 -3.96 -6.60 6.46
N ARG A 99 -3.86 -7.93 6.27
CA ARG A 99 -4.91 -8.79 6.74
C ARG A 99 -4.33 -10.05 7.38
#